data_467574d482c2472611191d320b33bb44
#
_entry.id   467574d482c2472611191d320b33bb44
#
_cell.length_a   1.000
_cell.length_b   1.000
_cell.length_c   1.000
_cell.angle_alpha   90.00
_cell.angle_beta   90.00
_cell.angle_gamma   90.00
#
_symmetry.space_group_name_H-M   'P 1'
#
loop_
_entity.id
_entity.type
_entity.pdbx_description
1 polymer ?
#
loop_
_entity_poly.entity_id
_entity_poly.type
_entity_poly.pdbx_seq_one_letter_code
_entity_poly.pdbx_strand_id
1 'polypeptide(L)'
;IENAMSNFINHFSLDCALIIDLHAKEPQVLYNDTECDMTDEVIKGICDIMIEYPEGFATSKIGEGFYEHENIISYFGADDVCSFVAVPFIKNDALSSVLIAYVRMKDNWHGSIERYMLNEDDLSIFKLLFRELEYSIARIEANEKANEMNRRLKQAAVTDMLTGIYNRAGMYQEIEKLEKRISVTSGGMDVGLMFIDLDNFKHYNDTYGHDVGDLILKEMAFIFREVAKDRGFVSRYGGDEFIIVIESCARYELENIAKDIYARIADADGFSRQIKKYLNHEVEFNEEKNITCSIGISYERNVTSESQITELIKKADDLMYTVKTGEKGHYAFF
;
A
#
# COMPACT_ATOMS: atom_id res chain seq x y z
N ILE A 1 4.03 -5.92 20.26
CA ILE A 1 4.38 -7.13 21.01
C ILE A 1 5.37 -6.77 22.12
N GLU A 2 6.53 -6.16 21.84
CA GLU A 2 7.57 -5.83 22.83
C GLU A 2 7.05 -5.14 24.09
N ASN A 3 6.27 -4.05 23.96
CA ASN A 3 5.71 -3.34 25.12
C ASN A 3 4.71 -4.21 25.92
N ALA A 4 3.93 -5.05 25.24
CA ALA A 4 2.99 -5.94 25.92
C ALA A 4 3.73 -7.03 26.69
N MET A 5 4.78 -7.61 26.10
CA MET A 5 5.61 -8.63 26.72
C MET A 5 6.44 -8.08 27.88
N SER A 6 7.01 -6.88 27.77
CA SER A 6 7.70 -6.23 28.88
C SER A 6 6.79 -6.00 30.09
N ASN A 7 5.55 -5.56 29.85
CA ASN A 7 4.55 -5.41 30.93
C ASN A 7 4.16 -6.76 31.54
N PHE A 8 4.00 -7.79 30.71
CA PHE A 8 3.69 -9.14 31.13
C PHE A 8 4.80 -9.73 32.00
N ILE A 9 6.05 -9.68 31.58
CA ILE A 9 7.23 -10.14 32.34
C ILE A 9 7.32 -9.43 33.68
N ASN A 10 7.18 -8.11 33.68
CA ASN A 10 7.22 -7.33 34.94
C ASN A 10 6.07 -7.66 35.89
N HIS A 11 4.85 -7.84 35.38
CA HIS A 11 3.67 -8.13 36.20
C HIS A 11 3.75 -9.47 36.91
N PHE A 12 4.27 -10.48 36.19
CA PHE A 12 4.43 -11.83 36.74
C PHE A 12 5.81 -12.09 37.37
N SER A 13 6.66 -11.06 37.43
CA SER A 13 8.04 -11.18 37.94
C SER A 13 8.84 -12.32 37.28
N LEU A 14 8.66 -12.47 35.97
CA LEU A 14 9.41 -13.40 35.12
C LEU A 14 10.78 -12.81 34.79
N ASP A 15 11.76 -13.66 34.54
CA ASP A 15 13.07 -13.20 34.09
C ASP A 15 13.17 -13.25 32.56
N CYS A 16 12.49 -14.19 31.88
CA CYS A 16 12.56 -14.37 30.45
C CYS A 16 11.23 -14.85 29.85
N ALA A 17 11.00 -14.51 28.58
CA ALA A 17 9.88 -15.03 27.79
C ALA A 17 10.27 -15.23 26.31
N LEU A 18 9.54 -16.11 25.65
CA LEU A 18 9.67 -16.42 24.22
C LEU A 18 8.28 -16.64 23.63
N ILE A 19 8.05 -16.08 22.45
CA ILE A 19 6.86 -16.39 21.64
C ILE A 19 7.32 -16.85 20.26
N ILE A 20 6.83 -18.02 19.85
CA ILE A 20 7.01 -18.60 18.53
C ILE A 20 5.66 -18.61 17.82
N ASP A 21 5.59 -18.04 16.63
CA ASP A 21 4.44 -18.09 15.71
C ASP A 21 4.68 -19.13 14.61
N LEU A 22 3.70 -19.97 14.39
CA LEU A 22 3.73 -21.08 13.42
C LEU A 22 2.70 -20.88 12.29
N HIS A 23 2.06 -19.71 12.20
CA HIS A 23 1.08 -19.41 11.14
C HIS A 23 1.71 -19.18 9.77
N ALA A 24 2.97 -18.78 9.73
CA ALA A 24 3.72 -18.57 8.50
C ALA A 24 4.20 -19.91 7.90
N LYS A 25 4.69 -19.88 6.66
CA LYS A 25 5.28 -21.07 6.02
C LYS A 25 6.52 -21.59 6.77
N GLU A 26 7.19 -20.69 7.47
CA GLU A 26 8.34 -20.97 8.34
C GLU A 26 8.04 -20.39 9.71
N PRO A 27 8.39 -21.09 10.81
CA PRO A 27 8.22 -20.57 12.16
C PRO A 27 8.88 -19.21 12.33
N GLN A 28 8.22 -18.28 13.02
CA GLN A 28 8.74 -16.95 13.30
C GLN A 28 8.83 -16.72 14.82
N VAL A 29 9.97 -16.24 15.26
CA VAL A 29 10.15 -15.80 16.64
C VAL A 29 9.62 -14.37 16.76
N LEU A 30 8.45 -14.20 17.39
CA LEU A 30 7.81 -12.90 17.57
C LEU A 30 8.38 -12.11 18.74
N TYR A 31 8.88 -12.79 19.73
CA TYR A 31 9.54 -12.22 20.90
C TYR A 31 10.54 -13.21 21.49
N ASN A 32 11.73 -12.77 21.84
CA ASN A 32 12.74 -13.56 22.51
C ASN A 32 13.65 -12.65 23.35
N ASP A 33 13.55 -12.73 24.65
CA ASP A 33 14.51 -12.15 25.58
C ASP A 33 15.27 -13.24 26.37
N THR A 34 15.17 -14.47 25.91
CA THR A 34 15.96 -15.59 26.43
C THR A 34 17.39 -15.52 25.87
N GLU A 35 18.34 -16.14 26.54
CA GLU A 35 19.71 -16.30 26.03
C GLU A 35 19.83 -17.50 25.07
N CYS A 36 18.73 -18.19 24.81
CA CYS A 36 18.71 -19.35 23.92
C CYS A 36 18.78 -18.91 22.43
N ASP A 37 19.70 -19.52 21.69
CA ASP A 37 19.77 -19.34 20.25
C ASP A 37 18.66 -20.15 19.58
N MET A 38 17.72 -19.46 18.96
CA MET A 38 16.52 -20.04 18.32
C MET A 38 16.87 -20.59 16.93
N THR A 39 17.64 -21.66 16.89
CA THR A 39 17.88 -22.39 15.63
C THR A 39 16.62 -23.16 15.22
N ASP A 40 16.51 -23.50 13.91
CA ASP A 40 15.40 -24.30 13.40
C ASP A 40 15.24 -25.64 14.14
N GLU A 41 16.34 -26.24 14.59
CA GLU A 41 16.35 -27.48 15.35
C GLU A 41 15.74 -27.29 16.75
N VAL A 42 16.08 -26.20 17.43
CA VAL A 42 15.52 -25.84 18.76
C VAL A 42 14.03 -25.56 18.63
N ILE A 43 13.63 -24.73 17.68
CA ILE A 43 12.22 -24.39 17.44
C ILE A 43 11.41 -25.66 17.16
N LYS A 44 11.92 -26.54 16.30
CA LYS A 44 11.27 -27.81 16.00
C LYS A 44 11.15 -28.70 17.23
N GLY A 45 12.21 -28.81 18.03
CA GLY A 45 12.20 -29.59 19.26
C GLY A 45 11.16 -29.08 20.27
N ILE A 46 11.04 -27.76 20.43
CA ILE A 46 10.02 -27.13 21.26
C ILE A 46 8.61 -27.47 20.73
N CYS A 47 8.39 -27.34 19.43
CA CYS A 47 7.09 -27.65 18.81
C CYS A 47 6.70 -29.10 18.96
N ASP A 48 7.62 -30.05 18.76
CA ASP A 48 7.37 -31.48 18.90
C ASP A 48 6.93 -31.81 20.35
N ILE A 49 7.59 -31.23 21.33
CA ILE A 49 7.21 -31.40 22.75
C ILE A 49 5.82 -30.76 23.01
N MET A 50 5.55 -29.57 22.49
CA MET A 50 4.27 -28.89 22.72
C MET A 50 3.07 -29.59 22.09
N ILE A 51 3.28 -30.40 21.05
CA ILE A 51 2.24 -31.27 20.46
C ILE A 51 1.85 -32.39 21.43
N GLU A 52 2.81 -32.89 22.21
CA GLU A 52 2.56 -33.93 23.23
C GLU A 52 1.82 -33.36 24.47
N TYR A 53 1.97 -32.05 24.72
CA TYR A 53 1.35 -31.35 25.84
C TYR A 53 0.37 -30.26 25.38
N PRO A 54 -0.76 -30.61 24.77
CA PRO A 54 -1.70 -29.64 24.18
C PRO A 54 -2.34 -28.70 25.21
N GLU A 55 -2.34 -29.07 26.48
CA GLU A 55 -2.80 -28.24 27.59
C GLU A 55 -1.71 -27.33 28.15
N GLY A 56 -0.48 -27.44 27.67
CA GLY A 56 0.68 -26.79 28.25
C GLY A 56 0.99 -27.32 29.65
N PHE A 57 1.99 -26.76 30.28
CA PHE A 57 2.38 -27.12 31.62
C PHE A 57 3.09 -25.98 32.37
N ALA A 58 3.05 -26.03 33.71
CA ALA A 58 3.89 -25.22 34.56
C ALA A 58 4.65 -26.18 35.50
N THR A 59 5.93 -25.93 35.70
CA THR A 59 6.77 -26.75 36.56
C THR A 59 7.78 -25.90 37.29
N SER A 60 8.19 -26.37 38.49
CA SER A 60 9.18 -25.70 39.33
C SER A 60 10.22 -26.68 39.83
N LYS A 61 11.44 -26.20 40.04
CA LYS A 61 12.54 -27.00 40.57
C LYS A 61 12.30 -27.36 42.01
N ILE A 62 12.31 -28.66 42.36
CA ILE A 62 12.18 -29.17 43.70
C ILE A 62 13.46 -29.93 44.04
N GLY A 63 14.26 -29.39 44.98
CA GLY A 63 15.58 -29.97 45.28
C GLY A 63 16.61 -29.70 44.17
N GLU A 64 17.25 -30.74 43.66
CA GLU A 64 18.33 -30.64 42.66
C GLU A 64 17.86 -30.74 41.19
N GLY A 65 16.56 -30.96 40.92
CA GLY A 65 16.06 -31.15 39.56
C GLY A 65 14.57 -30.90 39.35
N PHE A 66 14.13 -30.87 38.10
CA PHE A 66 12.73 -30.93 37.73
C PHE A 66 12.25 -32.36 37.66
N TYR A 67 11.05 -32.63 38.15
CA TYR A 67 10.48 -33.99 38.09
C TYR A 67 9.97 -34.34 36.67
N GLU A 68 9.54 -33.32 35.94
CA GLU A 68 8.94 -33.48 34.60
C GLU A 68 9.45 -32.38 33.64
N HIS A 69 9.39 -32.67 32.34
CA HIS A 69 9.67 -31.68 31.29
C HIS A 69 11.12 -31.18 31.17
N GLU A 70 12.08 -31.92 31.73
CA GLU A 70 13.52 -31.54 31.68
C GLU A 70 14.05 -31.38 30.25
N ASN A 71 13.49 -32.13 29.29
CA ASN A 71 13.85 -32.11 27.89
C ASN A 71 13.63 -30.73 27.21
N ILE A 72 12.54 -30.03 27.54
CA ILE A 72 12.31 -28.68 27.01
C ILE A 72 13.11 -27.61 27.77
N ILE A 73 13.20 -27.79 29.10
CA ILE A 73 13.90 -26.87 29.96
C ILE A 73 15.40 -26.83 29.64
N SER A 74 15.97 -27.95 29.20
CA SER A 74 17.39 -28.04 28.82
C SER A 74 17.79 -27.06 27.71
N TYR A 75 16.89 -26.66 26.82
CA TYR A 75 17.16 -25.62 25.82
C TYR A 75 17.43 -24.24 26.42
N PHE A 76 16.95 -23.98 27.65
CA PHE A 76 17.01 -22.68 28.31
C PHE A 76 18.02 -22.63 29.48
N GLY A 77 18.89 -23.62 29.62
CA GLY A 77 19.87 -23.71 30.70
C GLY A 77 19.23 -24.22 32.01
N ALA A 78 18.98 -25.54 32.10
CA ALA A 78 18.26 -26.17 33.18
C ALA A 78 18.84 -25.87 34.60
N ASP A 79 20.14 -25.57 34.69
CA ASP A 79 20.80 -25.28 35.98
C ASP A 79 20.33 -23.97 36.60
N ASP A 80 20.05 -22.95 35.76
CA ASP A 80 19.69 -21.59 36.18
C ASP A 80 18.17 -21.37 36.29
N VAL A 81 17.35 -22.22 35.65
CA VAL A 81 15.88 -22.10 35.67
C VAL A 81 15.33 -22.70 36.95
N CYS A 82 14.52 -21.94 37.71
CA CYS A 82 13.86 -22.42 38.91
C CYS A 82 12.36 -22.68 38.73
N SER A 83 11.72 -22.01 37.79
CA SER A 83 10.31 -22.22 37.47
C SER A 83 10.06 -21.92 35.97
N PHE A 84 9.19 -22.71 35.35
CA PHE A 84 9.00 -22.70 33.93
C PHE A 84 7.52 -22.92 33.57
N VAL A 85 7.04 -22.20 32.56
CA VAL A 85 5.71 -22.38 31.97
C VAL A 85 5.80 -22.42 30.45
N ALA A 86 5.07 -23.35 29.87
CA ALA A 86 4.92 -23.46 28.41
C ALA A 86 3.43 -23.55 28.06
N VAL A 87 2.98 -22.69 27.18
CA VAL A 87 1.58 -22.59 26.76
C VAL A 87 1.50 -22.73 25.25
N PRO A 88 0.97 -23.84 24.73
CA PRO A 88 0.65 -23.95 23.31
C PRO A 88 -0.67 -23.24 23.01
N PHE A 89 -0.75 -22.62 21.83
CA PHE A 89 -2.01 -22.15 21.28
C PHE A 89 -2.39 -23.04 20.09
N ILE A 90 -3.52 -23.72 20.22
CA ILE A 90 -4.01 -24.67 19.20
C ILE A 90 -5.17 -24.03 18.47
N LYS A 91 -5.11 -24.03 17.13
CA LYS A 91 -6.16 -23.51 16.25
C LYS A 91 -6.44 -24.53 15.15
N ASN A 92 -7.71 -24.90 14.98
CA ASN A 92 -8.11 -25.92 13.99
C ASN A 92 -7.35 -27.24 14.14
N ASP A 93 -7.19 -27.71 15.38
CA ASP A 93 -6.46 -28.95 15.74
C ASP A 93 -4.97 -28.96 15.35
N ALA A 94 -4.37 -27.80 15.10
CA ALA A 94 -2.95 -27.66 14.82
C ALA A 94 -2.32 -26.65 15.81
N LEU A 95 -1.06 -26.90 16.17
CA LEU A 95 -0.25 -25.97 16.95
C LEU A 95 0.01 -24.71 16.13
N SER A 96 -0.42 -23.58 16.66
CA SER A 96 -0.44 -22.29 15.98
C SER A 96 0.64 -21.35 16.49
N SER A 97 0.88 -21.38 17.79
CA SER A 97 1.96 -20.63 18.43
C SER A 97 2.28 -21.21 19.82
N VAL A 98 3.41 -20.80 20.37
CA VAL A 98 3.88 -21.24 21.68
C VAL A 98 4.37 -20.03 22.46
N LEU A 99 3.91 -19.91 23.71
CA LEU A 99 4.49 -19.02 24.71
C LEU A 99 5.29 -19.84 25.70
N ILE A 100 6.53 -19.43 25.94
CA ILE A 100 7.38 -19.95 27.02
C ILE A 100 7.76 -18.79 27.90
N ALA A 101 7.75 -18.98 29.20
CA ALA A 101 8.27 -18.04 30.15
C ALA A 101 8.87 -18.78 31.37
N TYR A 102 9.89 -18.19 31.99
CA TYR A 102 10.55 -18.80 33.11
C TYR A 102 11.18 -17.79 34.06
N VAL A 103 11.49 -18.28 35.28
CA VAL A 103 12.17 -17.55 36.32
C VAL A 103 13.53 -18.20 36.58
N ARG A 104 14.58 -17.38 36.68
CA ARG A 104 15.96 -17.83 36.97
C ARG A 104 16.30 -17.79 38.43
N MET A 105 17.19 -18.66 38.85
CA MET A 105 17.83 -18.60 40.15
C MET A 105 18.81 -17.45 40.22
N LYS A 106 18.70 -16.56 41.22
CA LYS A 106 19.64 -15.46 41.45
C LYS A 106 20.62 -15.83 42.58
N ASP A 107 21.91 -15.63 42.34
CA ASP A 107 23.02 -16.01 43.25
C ASP A 107 22.94 -15.50 44.70
N ASN A 108 22.11 -14.51 45.02
CA ASN A 108 21.96 -13.89 46.33
C ASN A 108 20.59 -14.07 46.96
N TRP A 109 19.93 -15.15 46.67
CA TRP A 109 18.54 -15.32 47.04
C TRP A 109 18.39 -15.90 48.46
N HIS A 110 18.03 -15.04 49.41
CA HIS A 110 17.70 -15.42 50.81
C HIS A 110 16.20 -15.30 51.15
N GLY A 111 15.31 -15.26 50.12
CA GLY A 111 13.88 -15.19 50.30
C GLY A 111 13.16 -16.53 50.12
N SER A 112 11.90 -16.64 50.56
CA SER A 112 11.15 -17.89 50.43
C SER A 112 10.89 -18.28 49.00
N ILE A 113 11.25 -19.51 48.65
CA ILE A 113 11.12 -20.14 47.30
C ILE A 113 9.70 -20.05 46.76
N GLU A 114 8.70 -20.07 47.66
CA GLU A 114 7.27 -20.06 47.31
C GLU A 114 6.81 -18.89 46.43
N ARG A 115 7.55 -17.79 46.40
CA ARG A 115 7.16 -16.59 45.64
C ARG A 115 7.44 -16.67 44.12
N TYR A 116 8.19 -17.65 43.68
CA TYR A 116 8.63 -17.82 42.31
C TYR A 116 8.26 -19.18 41.70
N MET A 117 7.38 -19.93 42.35
CA MET A 117 6.90 -21.23 41.89
C MET A 117 5.67 -21.01 41.01
N LEU A 118 5.83 -21.14 39.71
CA LEU A 118 4.71 -21.22 38.78
C LEU A 118 3.97 -22.54 38.97
N ASN A 119 2.66 -22.51 39.00
CA ASN A 119 1.78 -23.64 39.27
C ASN A 119 0.64 -23.71 38.24
N GLU A 120 -0.28 -24.66 38.39
CA GLU A 120 -1.41 -24.86 37.46
C GLU A 120 -2.38 -23.67 37.44
N ASP A 121 -2.54 -22.93 38.55
CA ASP A 121 -3.37 -21.72 38.55
C ASP A 121 -2.71 -20.62 37.68
N ASP A 122 -1.40 -20.45 37.80
CA ASP A 122 -0.63 -19.56 36.95
C ASP A 122 -0.74 -19.99 35.46
N LEU A 123 -0.60 -21.28 35.16
CA LEU A 123 -0.77 -21.81 33.83
C LEU A 123 -2.12 -21.41 33.23
N SER A 124 -3.19 -21.46 34.02
CA SER A 124 -4.52 -21.05 33.57
C SER A 124 -4.59 -19.56 33.22
N ILE A 125 -3.94 -18.72 34.03
CA ILE A 125 -3.83 -17.28 33.78
C ILE A 125 -3.00 -17.03 32.53
N PHE A 126 -1.85 -17.69 32.35
CA PHE A 126 -1.01 -17.55 31.16
C PHE A 126 -1.74 -17.98 29.89
N LYS A 127 -2.50 -19.07 29.91
CA LYS A 127 -3.35 -19.51 28.81
C LYS A 127 -4.34 -18.42 28.39
N LEU A 128 -5.01 -17.82 29.38
CA LEU A 128 -5.99 -16.77 29.13
C LEU A 128 -5.32 -15.54 28.48
N LEU A 129 -4.24 -15.06 29.06
CA LEU A 129 -3.52 -13.88 28.59
C LEU A 129 -2.88 -14.11 27.22
N PHE A 130 -2.31 -15.29 26.99
CA PHE A 130 -1.74 -15.63 25.70
C PHE A 130 -2.80 -15.71 24.62
N ARG A 131 -3.96 -16.27 24.93
CA ARG A 131 -5.11 -16.27 24.00
C ARG A 131 -5.58 -14.86 23.67
N GLU A 132 -5.66 -13.95 24.63
CA GLU A 132 -6.01 -12.55 24.39
C GLU A 132 -4.96 -11.83 23.53
N LEU A 133 -3.68 -12.13 23.74
CA LEU A 133 -2.59 -11.62 22.93
C LEU A 133 -2.72 -12.08 21.47
N GLU A 134 -2.92 -13.37 21.25
CA GLU A 134 -3.13 -13.98 19.93
C GLU A 134 -4.32 -13.35 19.19
N TYR A 135 -5.46 -13.19 19.87
CA TYR A 135 -6.63 -12.52 19.28
C TYR A 135 -6.34 -11.06 18.94
N SER A 136 -5.57 -10.38 19.77
CA SER A 136 -5.19 -8.99 19.54
C SER A 136 -4.28 -8.86 18.30
N ILE A 137 -3.28 -9.74 18.16
CA ILE A 137 -2.39 -9.79 16.99
C ILE A 137 -3.21 -10.08 15.73
N ALA A 138 -4.02 -11.14 15.73
CA ALA A 138 -4.85 -11.50 14.59
C ALA A 138 -5.82 -10.38 14.18
N ARG A 139 -6.36 -9.62 15.16
CA ARG A 139 -7.22 -8.46 14.91
C ARG A 139 -6.46 -7.30 14.25
N ILE A 140 -5.24 -7.03 14.68
CA ILE A 140 -4.38 -5.99 14.09
C ILE A 140 -4.07 -6.35 12.64
N GLU A 141 -3.62 -7.57 12.37
CA GLU A 141 -3.32 -8.04 11.01
C GLU A 141 -4.53 -7.99 10.08
N ALA A 142 -5.69 -8.43 10.56
CA ALA A 142 -6.93 -8.37 9.78
C ALA A 142 -7.32 -6.92 9.45
N ASN A 143 -7.14 -5.99 10.41
CA ASN A 143 -7.42 -4.58 10.21
C ASN A 143 -6.44 -3.93 9.22
N GLU A 144 -5.16 -4.26 9.28
CA GLU A 144 -4.15 -3.79 8.32
C GLU A 144 -4.46 -4.27 6.90
N LYS A 145 -4.79 -5.56 6.73
CA LYS A 145 -5.22 -6.11 5.44
C LYS A 145 -6.47 -5.44 4.90
N ALA A 146 -7.46 -5.19 5.76
CA ALA A 146 -8.69 -4.50 5.39
C ALA A 146 -8.41 -3.04 4.97
N ASN A 147 -7.55 -2.33 5.67
CA ASN A 147 -7.16 -0.96 5.35
C ASN A 147 -6.39 -0.88 4.01
N GLU A 148 -5.46 -1.80 3.77
CA GLU A 148 -4.73 -1.87 2.50
C GLU A 148 -5.68 -2.19 1.34
N MET A 149 -6.61 -3.13 1.52
CA MET A 149 -7.62 -3.45 0.52
C MET A 149 -8.52 -2.23 0.23
N ASN A 150 -8.99 -1.54 1.27
CA ASN A 150 -9.79 -0.32 1.11
C ASN A 150 -9.01 0.79 0.39
N ARG A 151 -7.70 0.92 0.67
CA ARG A 151 -6.84 1.86 -0.05
C ARG A 151 -6.75 1.54 -1.53
N ARG A 152 -6.53 0.26 -1.87
CA ARG A 152 -6.48 -0.22 -3.27
C ARG A 152 -7.82 -0.03 -3.99
N LEU A 153 -8.93 -0.35 -3.34
CA LEU A 153 -10.26 -0.14 -3.90
C LEU A 153 -10.54 1.34 -4.16
N LYS A 154 -10.22 2.22 -3.22
CA LYS A 154 -10.35 3.68 -3.40
C LYS A 154 -9.48 4.17 -4.57
N GLN A 155 -8.24 3.71 -4.68
CA GLN A 155 -7.35 4.08 -5.77
C GLN A 155 -7.89 3.56 -7.11
N ALA A 156 -8.32 2.31 -7.21
CA ALA A 156 -8.90 1.73 -8.41
C ALA A 156 -10.20 2.45 -8.84
N ALA A 157 -10.98 2.96 -7.88
CA ALA A 157 -12.19 3.71 -8.17
C ALA A 157 -11.92 5.09 -8.81
N VAL A 158 -10.74 5.69 -8.60
CA VAL A 158 -10.43 7.06 -9.04
C VAL A 158 -9.32 7.14 -10.09
N THR A 159 -8.64 6.03 -10.42
CA THR A 159 -7.60 5.99 -11.44
C THR A 159 -8.04 5.17 -12.66
N ASP A 160 -7.56 5.53 -13.83
CA ASP A 160 -7.67 4.73 -15.04
C ASP A 160 -6.60 3.62 -15.00
N MET A 161 -7.04 2.36 -15.04
CA MET A 161 -6.18 1.19 -14.86
C MET A 161 -5.14 1.02 -15.98
N LEU A 162 -5.42 1.57 -17.16
CA LEU A 162 -4.51 1.48 -18.31
C LEU A 162 -3.37 2.49 -18.21
N THR A 163 -3.72 3.74 -17.90
CA THR A 163 -2.82 4.89 -17.98
C THR A 163 -2.24 5.33 -16.65
N GLY A 164 -2.85 4.92 -15.52
CA GLY A 164 -2.44 5.26 -14.17
C GLY A 164 -2.71 6.71 -13.74
N ILE A 165 -3.30 7.55 -14.61
CA ILE A 165 -3.80 8.90 -14.26
C ILE A 165 -5.21 8.82 -13.69
N TYR A 166 -5.79 9.93 -13.26
CA TYR A 166 -7.17 9.92 -12.79
C TYR A 166 -8.15 9.49 -13.90
N ASN A 167 -9.16 8.72 -13.53
CA ASN A 167 -10.33 8.50 -14.38
C ASN A 167 -11.33 9.65 -14.18
N ARG A 168 -12.48 9.61 -14.85
CA ARG A 168 -13.53 10.63 -14.74
C ARG A 168 -14.00 10.84 -13.31
N ALA A 169 -14.15 9.79 -12.51
CA ALA A 169 -14.55 9.90 -11.10
C ALA A 169 -13.45 10.57 -10.26
N GLY A 170 -12.19 10.20 -10.50
CA GLY A 170 -11.03 10.83 -9.86
C GLY A 170 -10.90 12.30 -10.21
N MET A 171 -11.18 12.68 -11.46
CA MET A 171 -11.22 14.08 -11.88
C MET A 171 -12.21 14.91 -11.03
N TYR A 172 -13.43 14.42 -10.86
CA TYR A 172 -14.42 15.14 -10.04
C TYR A 172 -13.99 15.24 -8.58
N GLN A 173 -13.34 14.21 -8.02
CA GLN A 173 -12.79 14.29 -6.67
C GLN A 173 -11.65 15.32 -6.55
N GLU A 174 -10.77 15.43 -7.56
CA GLU A 174 -9.72 16.45 -7.57
C GLU A 174 -10.31 17.86 -7.73
N ILE A 175 -11.37 18.02 -8.53
CA ILE A 175 -12.12 19.29 -8.61
C ILE A 175 -12.71 19.68 -7.25
N GLU A 176 -13.33 18.76 -6.53
CA GLU A 176 -13.84 19.03 -5.17
C GLU A 176 -12.73 19.46 -4.20
N LYS A 177 -11.54 18.86 -4.31
CA LYS A 177 -10.38 19.31 -3.52
C LYS A 177 -9.88 20.68 -3.95
N LEU A 178 -9.87 20.96 -5.25
CA LEU A 178 -9.52 22.28 -5.79
C LEU A 178 -10.47 23.35 -5.26
N GLU A 179 -11.76 23.12 -5.22
CA GLU A 179 -12.76 24.02 -4.67
C GLU A 179 -12.51 24.33 -3.19
N LYS A 180 -12.18 23.31 -2.40
CA LYS A 180 -11.82 23.51 -0.99
C LYS A 180 -10.58 24.41 -0.85
N ARG A 181 -9.59 24.29 -1.76
CA ARG A 181 -8.43 25.19 -1.78
C ARG A 181 -8.80 26.61 -2.20
N ILE A 182 -9.63 26.74 -3.21
CA ILE A 182 -10.13 28.04 -3.69
C ILE A 182 -10.90 28.76 -2.59
N SER A 183 -11.78 28.07 -1.85
CA SER A 183 -12.61 28.67 -0.80
C SER A 183 -11.83 29.29 0.36
N VAL A 184 -10.61 28.85 0.60
CA VAL A 184 -9.73 29.40 1.66
C VAL A 184 -8.74 30.43 1.11
N THR A 185 -8.68 30.63 -0.21
CA THR A 185 -7.79 31.59 -0.88
C THR A 185 -8.48 32.95 -1.00
N SER A 186 -7.98 33.97 -0.33
CA SER A 186 -8.52 35.32 -0.45
C SER A 186 -8.34 35.84 -1.89
N GLY A 187 -9.46 36.12 -2.58
CA GLY A 187 -9.45 36.65 -3.94
C GLY A 187 -9.59 35.61 -5.05
N GLY A 188 -9.83 34.34 -4.69
CA GLY A 188 -9.97 33.27 -5.68
C GLY A 188 -8.64 32.74 -6.22
N MET A 189 -8.69 31.88 -7.22
CA MET A 189 -7.53 31.27 -7.86
C MET A 189 -7.66 31.30 -9.39
N ASP A 190 -6.58 31.58 -10.08
CA ASP A 190 -6.54 31.47 -11.54
C ASP A 190 -6.48 30.00 -11.94
N VAL A 191 -7.40 29.55 -12.78
CA VAL A 191 -7.50 28.15 -13.21
C VAL A 191 -7.52 28.07 -14.72
N GLY A 192 -6.68 27.18 -15.24
CA GLY A 192 -6.65 26.80 -16.66
C GLY A 192 -7.07 25.36 -16.84
N LEU A 193 -7.78 25.07 -17.94
CA LEU A 193 -8.23 23.76 -18.29
C LEU A 193 -8.00 23.47 -19.77
N MET A 194 -7.51 22.26 -20.07
CA MET A 194 -7.38 21.76 -21.43
C MET A 194 -8.23 20.52 -21.58
N PHE A 195 -9.15 20.51 -22.57
CA PHE A 195 -9.84 19.31 -23.00
C PHE A 195 -9.16 18.82 -24.29
N ILE A 196 -8.76 17.56 -24.32
CA ILE A 196 -7.88 17.00 -25.33
C ILE A 196 -8.51 15.72 -25.88
N ASP A 197 -8.53 15.60 -27.21
CA ASP A 197 -8.96 14.40 -27.91
C ASP A 197 -7.84 13.96 -28.88
N LEU A 198 -7.55 12.65 -28.91
CA LEU A 198 -6.49 12.12 -29.78
C LEU A 198 -6.99 11.95 -31.21
N ASP A 199 -6.34 12.66 -32.13
CA ASP A 199 -6.65 12.55 -33.54
C ASP A 199 -6.22 11.20 -34.11
N ASN A 200 -7.04 10.66 -35.01
CA ASN A 200 -6.79 9.40 -35.71
C ASN A 200 -6.64 8.16 -34.81
N PHE A 201 -6.93 8.22 -33.50
CA PHE A 201 -6.77 7.12 -32.57
C PHE A 201 -7.49 5.85 -33.03
N LYS A 202 -8.74 5.99 -33.50
CA LYS A 202 -9.49 4.86 -34.05
C LYS A 202 -8.78 4.20 -35.22
N HIS A 203 -8.14 4.97 -36.10
CA HIS A 203 -7.39 4.42 -37.23
C HIS A 203 -6.22 3.53 -36.78
N TYR A 204 -5.53 3.93 -35.67
CA TYR A 204 -4.46 3.13 -35.11
C TYR A 204 -4.98 1.82 -34.50
N ASN A 205 -6.10 1.86 -33.78
CA ASN A 205 -6.74 0.66 -33.28
C ASN A 205 -7.15 -0.30 -34.39
N ASP A 206 -7.79 0.22 -35.45
CA ASP A 206 -8.33 -0.58 -36.53
C ASP A 206 -7.19 -1.16 -37.42
N THR A 207 -6.04 -0.47 -37.52
CA THR A 207 -4.91 -0.88 -38.38
C THR A 207 -3.91 -1.77 -37.62
N TYR A 208 -3.57 -1.45 -36.37
CA TYR A 208 -2.47 -2.07 -35.64
C TYR A 208 -2.94 -2.87 -34.41
N GLY A 209 -4.24 -2.86 -34.11
CA GLY A 209 -4.85 -3.55 -33.00
C GLY A 209 -4.91 -2.71 -31.70
N HIS A 210 -5.75 -3.16 -30.78
CA HIS A 210 -5.99 -2.45 -29.52
C HIS A 210 -4.75 -2.35 -28.62
N ASP A 211 -3.83 -3.29 -28.69
CA ASP A 211 -2.59 -3.24 -27.90
C ASP A 211 -1.73 -2.04 -28.27
N VAL A 212 -1.70 -1.65 -29.55
CA VAL A 212 -1.03 -0.43 -30.02
C VAL A 212 -1.78 0.81 -29.55
N GLY A 213 -3.11 0.80 -29.61
CA GLY A 213 -3.93 1.86 -29.02
C GLY A 213 -3.66 2.07 -27.53
N ASP A 214 -3.54 0.98 -26.79
CA ASP A 214 -3.21 1.02 -25.35
C ASP A 214 -1.83 1.62 -25.08
N LEU A 215 -0.83 1.33 -25.93
CA LEU A 215 0.49 1.98 -25.85
C LEU A 215 0.39 3.47 -26.13
N ILE A 216 -0.37 3.88 -27.14
CA ILE A 216 -0.62 5.29 -27.46
C ILE A 216 -1.22 6.01 -26.26
N LEU A 217 -2.26 5.45 -25.65
CA LEU A 217 -2.92 6.04 -24.49
C LEU A 217 -1.98 6.18 -23.28
N LYS A 218 -1.13 5.19 -23.03
CA LYS A 218 -0.13 5.24 -21.94
C LYS A 218 0.92 6.34 -22.18
N GLU A 219 1.43 6.45 -23.40
CA GLU A 219 2.43 7.45 -23.76
C GLU A 219 1.84 8.87 -23.70
N MET A 220 0.63 9.07 -24.23
CA MET A 220 -0.05 10.37 -24.12
C MET A 220 -0.32 10.77 -22.67
N ALA A 221 -0.77 9.85 -21.84
CA ALA A 221 -0.95 10.09 -20.42
C ALA A 221 0.37 10.45 -19.72
N PHE A 222 1.47 9.82 -20.10
CA PHE A 222 2.81 10.17 -19.60
C PHE A 222 3.20 11.59 -20.02
N ILE A 223 3.05 11.95 -21.31
CA ILE A 223 3.33 13.30 -21.80
C ILE A 223 2.50 14.34 -21.05
N PHE A 224 1.20 14.12 -20.91
CA PHE A 224 0.31 15.06 -20.24
C PHE A 224 0.66 15.24 -18.74
N ARG A 225 1.04 14.18 -18.06
CA ARG A 225 1.51 14.24 -16.67
C ARG A 225 2.81 15.02 -16.54
N GLU A 226 3.76 14.80 -17.45
CA GLU A 226 5.04 15.50 -17.46
C GLU A 226 4.90 17.01 -17.70
N VAL A 227 3.94 17.44 -18.53
CA VAL A 227 3.71 18.86 -18.78
C VAL A 227 2.90 19.54 -17.67
N ALA A 228 1.98 18.82 -17.05
CA ALA A 228 1.21 19.33 -15.91
C ALA A 228 2.08 19.44 -14.63
N LYS A 229 2.98 18.47 -14.40
CA LYS A 229 3.84 18.37 -13.21
C LYS A 229 3.04 18.53 -11.92
N ASP A 230 3.59 19.25 -10.94
CA ASP A 230 2.98 19.50 -9.62
C ASP A 230 2.01 20.70 -9.63
N ARG A 231 1.67 21.23 -10.82
CA ARG A 231 0.84 22.43 -10.95
C ARG A 231 -0.66 22.15 -11.14
N GLY A 232 -1.02 20.89 -11.18
CA GLY A 232 -2.39 20.47 -11.42
C GLY A 232 -2.54 18.97 -11.52
N PHE A 233 -3.57 18.52 -12.21
CA PHE A 233 -3.82 17.10 -12.39
C PHE A 233 -4.26 16.77 -13.81
N VAL A 234 -4.10 15.49 -14.17
CA VAL A 234 -4.45 14.93 -15.47
C VAL A 234 -5.44 13.79 -15.27
N SER A 235 -6.45 13.74 -16.12
CA SER A 235 -7.44 12.66 -16.13
C SER A 235 -7.72 12.16 -17.53
N ARG A 236 -8.05 10.88 -17.65
CA ARG A 236 -8.65 10.29 -18.82
C ARG A 236 -10.17 10.37 -18.66
N TYR A 237 -10.81 11.23 -19.45
CA TYR A 237 -12.24 11.52 -19.34
C TYR A 237 -13.09 10.38 -19.93
N GLY A 238 -12.63 9.79 -21.03
CA GLY A 238 -13.24 8.62 -21.68
C GLY A 238 -12.48 8.26 -22.95
N GLY A 239 -12.48 7.01 -23.38
CA GLY A 239 -11.87 6.59 -24.65
C GLY A 239 -10.48 7.17 -24.90
N ASP A 240 -10.40 8.10 -25.85
CA ASP A 240 -9.24 8.88 -26.30
C ASP A 240 -9.27 10.35 -25.80
N GLU A 241 -10.15 10.69 -24.87
CA GLU A 241 -10.33 12.03 -24.32
C GLU A 241 -9.61 12.20 -22.98
N PHE A 242 -8.90 13.34 -22.84
CA PHE A 242 -8.14 13.67 -21.63
C PHE A 242 -8.46 15.10 -21.18
N ILE A 243 -8.31 15.35 -19.89
CA ILE A 243 -8.42 16.68 -19.29
C ILE A 243 -7.17 16.95 -18.46
N ILE A 244 -6.61 18.15 -18.66
CA ILE A 244 -5.55 18.71 -17.81
C ILE A 244 -6.12 19.93 -17.10
N VAL A 245 -5.98 20.00 -15.79
CA VAL A 245 -6.31 21.18 -15.00
C VAL A 245 -5.03 21.73 -14.40
N ILE A 246 -4.79 23.04 -14.56
CA ILE A 246 -3.63 23.75 -14.03
C ILE A 246 -4.11 24.83 -13.06
N GLU A 247 -3.53 24.82 -11.87
CA GLU A 247 -3.85 25.72 -10.77
C GLU A 247 -2.86 26.89 -10.74
N SER A 248 -3.33 28.07 -10.31
CA SER A 248 -2.49 29.27 -10.11
C SER A 248 -1.62 29.60 -11.33
N CYS A 249 -2.18 29.52 -12.53
CA CYS A 249 -1.47 29.72 -13.80
C CYS A 249 -1.86 31.03 -14.49
N ALA A 250 -0.97 31.52 -15.32
CA ALA A 250 -1.27 32.58 -16.27
C ALA A 250 -1.66 32.01 -17.66
N ARG A 251 -2.43 32.79 -18.41
CA ARG A 251 -2.89 32.39 -19.75
C ARG A 251 -1.75 31.90 -20.68
N TYR A 252 -0.63 32.63 -20.72
CA TYR A 252 0.51 32.29 -21.57
C TYR A 252 1.18 30.96 -21.19
N GLU A 253 1.07 30.54 -19.93
CA GLU A 253 1.62 29.25 -19.48
C GLU A 253 0.85 28.09 -20.09
N LEU A 254 -0.47 28.20 -20.23
CA LEU A 254 -1.31 27.20 -20.90
C LEU A 254 -0.95 27.06 -22.38
N GLU A 255 -0.70 28.20 -23.05
CA GLU A 255 -0.21 28.15 -24.44
C GLU A 255 1.15 27.46 -24.55
N ASN A 256 2.05 27.70 -23.61
CA ASN A 256 3.35 27.03 -23.57
C ASN A 256 3.21 25.53 -23.31
N ILE A 257 2.29 25.13 -22.42
CA ILE A 257 1.99 23.72 -22.18
C ILE A 257 1.44 23.05 -23.46
N ALA A 258 0.51 23.68 -24.16
CA ALA A 258 -0.01 23.16 -25.42
C ALA A 258 1.11 22.98 -26.46
N LYS A 259 2.00 23.96 -26.62
CA LYS A 259 3.16 23.88 -27.51
C LYS A 259 4.13 22.77 -27.13
N ASP A 260 4.39 22.57 -25.80
CA ASP A 260 5.25 21.49 -25.31
C ASP A 260 4.61 20.11 -25.57
N ILE A 261 3.29 19.97 -25.43
CA ILE A 261 2.56 18.75 -25.81
C ILE A 261 2.82 18.42 -27.30
N TYR A 262 2.60 19.37 -28.21
CA TYR A 262 2.82 19.13 -29.63
C TYR A 262 4.28 18.82 -29.98
N ALA A 263 5.23 19.53 -29.34
CA ALA A 263 6.65 19.26 -29.54
C ALA A 263 7.03 17.82 -29.12
N ARG A 264 6.50 17.34 -28.01
CA ARG A 264 6.73 15.97 -27.53
C ARG A 264 6.06 14.91 -28.41
N ILE A 265 4.86 15.19 -28.92
CA ILE A 265 4.17 14.30 -29.87
C ILE A 265 4.90 14.26 -31.20
N ALA A 266 5.38 15.42 -31.69
CA ALA A 266 6.11 15.55 -32.95
C ALA A 266 7.56 14.99 -32.85
N ASP A 267 8.11 14.78 -31.67
CA ASP A 267 9.36 14.04 -31.50
C ASP A 267 9.13 12.56 -31.88
N ALA A 268 8.84 12.38 -33.14
CA ALA A 268 8.38 11.16 -33.80
C ALA A 268 9.30 9.95 -33.56
N ASP A 269 10.58 10.20 -33.28
CA ASP A 269 11.55 9.13 -33.02
C ASP A 269 11.29 8.40 -31.70
N GLY A 270 10.77 9.07 -30.67
CA GLY A 270 10.43 8.44 -29.40
C GLY A 270 9.18 7.56 -29.51
N PHE A 271 8.10 8.13 -29.99
CA PHE A 271 6.78 7.49 -30.02
C PHE A 271 6.70 6.36 -31.07
N SER A 272 7.10 6.65 -32.31
CA SER A 272 7.18 5.65 -33.39
C SER A 272 8.15 4.52 -33.04
N ARG A 273 9.24 4.81 -32.35
CA ARG A 273 10.22 3.81 -31.90
C ARG A 273 9.64 2.86 -30.87
N GLN A 274 8.84 3.34 -29.93
CA GLN A 274 8.18 2.48 -28.94
C GLN A 274 7.18 1.53 -29.59
N ILE A 275 6.36 2.02 -30.51
CA ILE A 275 5.40 1.20 -31.26
C ILE A 275 6.15 0.18 -32.14
N LYS A 276 7.19 0.59 -32.87
CA LYS A 276 8.03 -0.32 -33.67
C LYS A 276 8.68 -1.40 -32.82
N LYS A 277 9.19 -1.05 -31.65
CA LYS A 277 9.77 -1.99 -30.69
C LYS A 277 8.75 -3.00 -30.17
N TYR A 278 7.52 -2.56 -29.89
CA TYR A 278 6.44 -3.43 -29.45
C TYR A 278 6.01 -4.41 -30.54
N LEU A 279 5.81 -3.93 -31.76
CA LEU A 279 5.37 -4.74 -32.89
C LEU A 279 6.46 -5.66 -33.44
N ASN A 280 7.71 -5.48 -33.01
CA ASN A 280 8.90 -6.24 -33.44
C ASN A 280 9.11 -6.31 -34.96
N HIS A 281 8.56 -5.31 -35.71
CA HIS A 281 8.79 -5.11 -37.14
C HIS A 281 8.70 -3.63 -37.50
N GLU A 282 9.29 -3.26 -38.62
CA GLU A 282 9.19 -1.90 -39.16
C GLU A 282 7.77 -1.65 -39.66
N VAL A 283 7.17 -0.59 -39.14
CA VAL A 283 5.86 -0.10 -39.54
C VAL A 283 6.10 1.24 -40.23
N GLU A 284 5.66 1.35 -41.45
CA GLU A 284 5.57 2.65 -42.15
C GLU A 284 4.32 3.36 -41.64
N PHE A 285 4.51 4.41 -40.84
CA PHE A 285 3.41 5.27 -40.42
C PHE A 285 3.01 6.15 -41.59
N ASN A 286 1.72 6.21 -41.87
CA ASN A 286 1.19 7.14 -42.87
C ASN A 286 1.29 8.57 -42.33
N GLU A 287 2.15 9.40 -42.93
CA GLU A 287 2.37 10.79 -42.51
C GLU A 287 1.07 11.63 -42.49
N GLU A 288 0.11 11.34 -43.37
CA GLU A 288 -1.19 12.00 -43.38
C GLU A 288 -2.11 11.63 -42.21
N LYS A 289 -1.81 10.55 -41.49
CA LYS A 289 -2.58 10.01 -40.35
C LYS A 289 -1.76 9.86 -39.09
N ASN A 290 -0.76 10.72 -38.93
CA ASN A 290 0.00 10.74 -37.67
C ASN A 290 -0.91 10.95 -36.48
N ILE A 291 -0.50 10.37 -35.35
CA ILE A 291 -1.18 10.65 -34.09
C ILE A 291 -0.87 12.11 -33.71
N THR A 292 -1.93 12.86 -33.49
CA THR A 292 -1.89 14.23 -32.97
C THR A 292 -3.00 14.37 -31.93
N CYS A 293 -3.24 15.56 -31.45
CA CYS A 293 -4.39 15.82 -30.57
C CYS A 293 -5.04 17.17 -30.93
N SER A 294 -6.34 17.24 -30.78
CA SER A 294 -7.14 18.46 -30.83
C SER A 294 -7.36 18.96 -29.41
N ILE A 295 -6.95 20.21 -29.11
CA ILE A 295 -6.98 20.77 -27.75
C ILE A 295 -7.87 22.01 -27.72
N GLY A 296 -8.87 22.00 -26.81
CA GLY A 296 -9.59 23.20 -26.39
C GLY A 296 -9.05 23.70 -25.07
N ILE A 297 -8.71 24.97 -24.97
CA ILE A 297 -8.15 25.60 -23.77
C ILE A 297 -9.10 26.65 -23.24
N SER A 298 -9.48 26.56 -21.98
CA SER A 298 -10.23 27.59 -21.25
C SER A 298 -9.43 28.08 -20.03
N TYR A 299 -9.64 29.35 -19.68
CA TYR A 299 -8.94 30.00 -18.59
C TYR A 299 -9.87 31.00 -17.89
N GLU A 300 -9.84 31.01 -16.57
CA GLU A 300 -10.61 31.96 -15.78
C GLU A 300 -9.75 32.51 -14.62
N ARG A 301 -9.84 33.82 -14.39
CA ARG A 301 -9.20 34.49 -13.27
C ARG A 301 -10.09 34.50 -12.05
N ASN A 302 -9.46 34.41 -10.89
CA ASN A 302 -10.17 34.59 -9.61
C ASN A 302 -11.38 33.64 -9.51
N VAL A 303 -11.24 32.38 -9.91
CA VAL A 303 -12.26 31.35 -9.72
C VAL A 303 -12.57 31.25 -8.23
N THR A 304 -13.86 31.28 -7.87
CA THR A 304 -14.34 31.26 -6.48
C THR A 304 -15.39 30.16 -6.22
N SER A 305 -15.86 29.47 -7.27
CA SER A 305 -16.93 28.48 -7.17
C SER A 305 -16.77 27.31 -8.13
N GLU A 306 -17.38 26.18 -7.78
CA GLU A 306 -17.48 24.97 -8.60
C GLU A 306 -18.14 25.22 -9.95
N SER A 307 -19.20 26.03 -9.96
CA SER A 307 -19.93 26.34 -11.19
C SER A 307 -19.03 26.95 -12.26
N GLN A 308 -18.03 27.75 -11.87
CA GLN A 308 -17.05 28.32 -12.81
C GLN A 308 -16.11 27.23 -13.37
N ILE A 309 -15.69 26.25 -12.57
CA ILE A 309 -14.86 25.13 -13.05
C ILE A 309 -15.67 24.27 -14.04
N THR A 310 -16.92 23.98 -13.73
CA THR A 310 -17.83 23.25 -14.61
C THR A 310 -18.01 23.97 -15.95
N GLU A 311 -18.12 25.31 -15.93
CA GLU A 311 -18.21 26.12 -17.13
C GLU A 311 -16.90 26.10 -17.94
N LEU A 312 -15.74 26.10 -17.26
CA LEU A 312 -14.43 25.95 -17.93
C LEU A 312 -14.33 24.62 -18.68
N ILE A 313 -14.78 23.51 -18.08
CA ILE A 313 -14.81 22.21 -18.74
C ILE A 313 -15.64 22.27 -20.02
N LYS A 314 -16.85 22.84 -19.94
CA LYS A 314 -17.74 22.96 -21.09
C LYS A 314 -17.13 23.82 -22.20
N LYS A 315 -16.58 24.99 -21.87
CA LYS A 315 -15.91 25.89 -22.84
C LYS A 315 -14.73 25.20 -23.54
N ALA A 316 -13.92 24.46 -22.79
CA ALA A 316 -12.80 23.73 -23.37
C ALA A 316 -13.26 22.59 -24.29
N ASP A 317 -14.31 21.85 -23.91
CA ASP A 317 -14.92 20.80 -24.74
C ASP A 317 -15.46 21.36 -26.05
N ASP A 318 -16.26 22.45 -26.02
CA ASP A 318 -16.80 23.12 -27.21
C ASP A 318 -15.68 23.57 -28.17
N LEU A 319 -14.56 24.08 -27.62
CA LEU A 319 -13.39 24.49 -28.41
C LEU A 319 -12.66 23.29 -29.01
N MET A 320 -12.42 22.25 -28.24
CA MET A 320 -11.80 21.01 -28.70
C MET A 320 -12.61 20.42 -29.87
N TYR A 321 -13.93 20.37 -29.73
CA TYR A 321 -14.81 19.89 -30.80
C TYR A 321 -14.71 20.75 -32.06
N THR A 322 -14.58 22.08 -31.94
CA THR A 322 -14.37 22.99 -33.05
C THR A 322 -13.05 22.70 -33.77
N VAL A 323 -11.98 22.48 -33.05
CA VAL A 323 -10.67 22.07 -33.58
C VAL A 323 -10.78 20.73 -34.30
N LYS A 324 -11.36 19.72 -33.65
CA LYS A 324 -11.49 18.34 -34.15
C LYS A 324 -12.28 18.27 -35.46
N THR A 325 -13.31 19.12 -35.63
CA THR A 325 -14.14 19.17 -36.84
C THR A 325 -13.60 20.09 -37.92
N GLY A 326 -12.71 21.00 -37.59
CA GLY A 326 -12.00 21.87 -38.49
C GLY A 326 -10.65 21.31 -38.94
N GLU A 327 -9.59 22.02 -38.61
CA GLU A 327 -8.21 21.60 -38.83
C GLU A 327 -7.70 20.89 -37.56
N LYS A 328 -7.37 19.61 -37.66
CA LYS A 328 -6.86 18.79 -36.56
C LYS A 328 -5.41 19.12 -36.23
N GLY A 329 -4.94 18.65 -35.08
CA GLY A 329 -3.52 18.77 -34.70
C GLY A 329 -3.12 20.16 -34.25
N HIS A 330 -4.07 20.95 -33.71
CA HIS A 330 -3.77 22.24 -33.11
C HIS A 330 -4.67 22.54 -31.88
N TYR A 331 -4.52 23.71 -31.29
CA TYR A 331 -5.32 24.14 -30.13
C TYR A 331 -6.12 25.42 -30.40
N ALA A 332 -7.28 25.52 -29.79
CA ALA A 332 -8.05 26.76 -29.70
C ALA A 332 -8.11 27.25 -28.26
N PHE A 333 -8.12 28.57 -28.09
CA PHE A 333 -8.13 29.21 -26.79
C PHE A 333 -9.37 30.11 -26.65
N PHE A 334 -10.07 30.00 -25.50
CA PHE A 334 -11.19 30.87 -25.14
C PHE A 334 -10.74 32.18 -24.51
#